data_9b5955d3b56645eea093c9c23118c97c
#
_entry.id   9b5955d3b56645eea093c9c23118c97c
#
_cell.length_a   1.000
_cell.length_b   1.000
_cell.length_c   1.000
_cell.angle_alpha   90.00
_cell.angle_beta   90.00
_cell.angle_gamma   90.00
#
_symmetry.space_group_name_H-M   'P 1'
#
loop_
_entity.id
_entity.type
_entity.pdbx_description
1 polymer ?
#
loop_
_entity_poly.entity_id
_entity_poly.type
_entity_poly.pdbx_seq_one_letter_code
_entity_poly.pdbx_strand_id
1 'polypeptide(L)'
;IFEGDKVLVERINILGNNVTNESVVRGELLLDEGDPFTTLALDKSISKIKSRGIFRSVKPNVSNGSSANLKVIDITVEEQPTGEVAAGAGLGTNGGALAFNIKENNWLGEGKKIAFNVDLDKESLKGEMIYTNPNYDFLGNSLNYAISSSQNSKPDRGFENNIYSAGVSTSFEQYKDLYATFGIAATHDDLRTQADASDTLKKQHGAFSEITGNYGFSVDKRNRSFMPTDGSILSFNQGLPIYADKPTLVNKFAASFYQAINENIVSAAKFNLTTVTGLADED
;
A
#
# COMPACT_ATOMS: atom_id res chain seq x y z
N ILE A 1 -30.86 -17.67 -30.29
CA ILE A 1 -30.54 -16.62 -29.26
C ILE A 1 -31.15 -15.37 -29.82
N PHE A 2 -32.24 -14.88 -29.20
CA PHE A 2 -32.76 -13.54 -29.50
C PHE A 2 -31.87 -12.53 -28.78
N GLU A 3 -31.06 -11.80 -29.52
CA GLU A 3 -30.41 -10.60 -28.99
C GLU A 3 -31.48 -9.51 -28.82
N GLY A 4 -31.80 -9.18 -27.58
CA GLY A 4 -32.63 -8.00 -27.29
C GLY A 4 -31.84 -6.73 -27.64
N ASP A 5 -32.55 -5.62 -27.81
CA ASP A 5 -31.94 -4.30 -28.05
C ASP A 5 -30.92 -3.98 -26.96
N LYS A 6 -29.70 -3.53 -27.35
CA LYS A 6 -28.67 -3.12 -26.40
C LYS A 6 -29.16 -1.93 -25.58
N VAL A 7 -29.13 -2.07 -24.27
CA VAL A 7 -29.41 -0.96 -23.35
C VAL A 7 -28.10 -0.24 -23.06
N LEU A 8 -28.06 1.07 -23.30
CA LEU A 8 -26.85 1.89 -23.11
C LEU A 8 -27.01 2.81 -21.89
N VAL A 9 -25.88 3.24 -21.33
CA VAL A 9 -25.80 4.26 -20.30
C VAL A 9 -25.92 5.64 -20.97
N GLU A 10 -26.98 6.39 -20.64
CA GLU A 10 -27.17 7.76 -21.14
C GLU A 10 -26.35 8.76 -20.33
N ARG A 11 -26.41 8.63 -19.00
CA ARG A 11 -25.74 9.54 -18.07
C ARG A 11 -25.46 8.86 -16.74
N ILE A 12 -24.36 9.30 -16.11
CA ILE A 12 -23.99 8.92 -14.75
C ILE A 12 -23.90 10.19 -13.91
N ASN A 13 -24.77 10.33 -12.91
CA ASN A 13 -24.76 11.43 -11.95
C ASN A 13 -24.14 10.94 -10.64
N ILE A 14 -23.26 11.75 -10.05
CA ILE A 14 -22.67 11.49 -8.74
C ILE A 14 -23.18 12.55 -7.79
N LEU A 15 -23.75 12.14 -6.67
CA LEU A 15 -24.43 12.98 -5.70
C LEU A 15 -23.90 12.72 -4.28
N GLY A 16 -23.76 13.80 -3.49
CA GLY A 16 -23.36 13.70 -2.07
C GLY A 16 -21.85 13.78 -1.82
N ASN A 17 -21.04 13.97 -2.86
CA ASN A 17 -19.60 14.18 -2.76
C ASN A 17 -19.29 15.68 -2.53
N ASN A 18 -19.42 16.14 -1.29
CA ASN A 18 -19.26 17.56 -0.95
C ASN A 18 -17.78 17.96 -0.80
N VAL A 19 -16.92 17.03 -0.37
CA VAL A 19 -15.48 17.22 -0.17
C VAL A 19 -14.70 16.49 -1.25
N THR A 20 -15.12 15.27 -1.61
CA THR A 20 -14.42 14.42 -2.58
C THR A 20 -14.70 14.88 -4.01
N ASN A 21 -13.66 15.05 -4.80
CA ASN A 21 -13.79 15.34 -6.22
C ASN A 21 -14.55 14.24 -6.96
N GLU A 22 -15.43 14.63 -7.86
CA GLU A 22 -16.23 13.70 -8.67
C GLU A 22 -15.36 12.70 -9.45
N SER A 23 -14.19 13.14 -9.92
CA SER A 23 -13.22 12.30 -10.63
C SER A 23 -12.74 11.09 -9.84
N VAL A 24 -12.75 11.16 -8.50
CA VAL A 24 -12.38 10.05 -7.62
C VAL A 24 -13.41 8.92 -7.71
N VAL A 25 -14.70 9.27 -7.80
CA VAL A 25 -15.78 8.30 -7.95
C VAL A 25 -15.82 7.78 -9.38
N ARG A 26 -15.74 8.68 -10.38
CA ARG A 26 -15.73 8.33 -11.80
C ARG A 26 -14.57 7.41 -12.17
N GLY A 27 -13.38 7.63 -11.62
CA GLY A 27 -12.20 6.80 -11.88
C GLY A 27 -12.31 5.34 -11.39
N GLU A 28 -13.32 5.01 -10.57
CA GLU A 28 -13.59 3.64 -10.12
C GLU A 28 -14.71 2.96 -10.92
N LEU A 29 -15.33 3.68 -11.86
CA LEU A 29 -16.38 3.10 -12.69
C LEU A 29 -15.78 2.17 -13.76
N LEU A 30 -16.49 1.09 -14.05
CA LEU A 30 -16.19 0.11 -15.11
C LEU A 30 -17.14 0.25 -16.29
N LEU A 31 -17.87 1.36 -16.36
CA LEU A 31 -18.80 1.71 -17.41
C LEU A 31 -18.83 3.24 -17.52
N ASP A 32 -18.91 3.72 -18.75
CA ASP A 32 -18.99 5.12 -19.09
C ASP A 32 -20.30 5.45 -19.80
N GLU A 33 -20.58 6.72 -19.96
CA GLU A 33 -21.72 7.20 -20.72
C GLU A 33 -21.56 6.79 -22.19
N GLY A 34 -22.55 6.10 -22.73
CA GLY A 34 -22.52 5.49 -24.06
C GLY A 34 -22.20 3.98 -24.07
N ASP A 35 -21.71 3.44 -22.96
CA ASP A 35 -21.40 2.01 -22.86
C ASP A 35 -22.66 1.13 -22.73
N PRO A 36 -22.56 -0.15 -23.09
CA PRO A 36 -23.62 -1.11 -22.78
C PRO A 36 -23.80 -1.26 -21.27
N PHE A 37 -25.02 -0.99 -20.81
CA PHE A 37 -25.36 -1.18 -19.40
C PHE A 37 -25.35 -2.65 -19.00
N THR A 38 -24.59 -2.99 -17.98
CA THR A 38 -24.64 -4.31 -17.31
C THR A 38 -24.66 -4.13 -15.79
N THR A 39 -25.53 -4.86 -15.11
CA THR A 39 -25.61 -4.84 -13.64
C THR A 39 -24.29 -5.30 -13.03
N LEU A 40 -23.60 -6.27 -13.64
CA LEU A 40 -22.31 -6.76 -13.16
C LEU A 40 -21.23 -5.67 -13.14
N ALA A 41 -21.15 -4.84 -14.20
CA ALA A 41 -20.18 -3.74 -14.26
C ALA A 41 -20.52 -2.67 -13.22
N LEU A 42 -21.81 -2.36 -13.04
CA LEU A 42 -22.26 -1.42 -12.00
C LEU A 42 -21.93 -1.94 -10.59
N ASP A 43 -22.23 -3.20 -10.27
CA ASP A 43 -21.97 -3.77 -8.94
C ASP A 43 -20.46 -3.81 -8.63
N LYS A 44 -19.63 -4.13 -9.62
CA LYS A 44 -18.18 -4.06 -9.47
C LYS A 44 -17.70 -2.63 -9.25
N SER A 45 -18.23 -1.66 -9.99
CA SER A 45 -17.94 -0.23 -9.80
C SER A 45 -18.26 0.23 -8.38
N ILE A 46 -19.47 -0.10 -7.90
CA ILE A 46 -19.89 0.23 -6.53
C ILE A 46 -18.96 -0.43 -5.49
N SER A 47 -18.55 -1.67 -5.73
CA SER A 47 -17.60 -2.36 -4.85
C SER A 47 -16.23 -1.69 -4.83
N LYS A 48 -15.72 -1.23 -5.98
CA LYS A 48 -14.47 -0.47 -6.08
C LYS A 48 -14.56 0.86 -5.34
N ILE A 49 -15.64 1.63 -5.53
CA ILE A 49 -15.87 2.89 -4.82
C ILE A 49 -15.90 2.67 -3.30
N LYS A 50 -16.63 1.65 -2.83
CA LYS A 50 -16.67 1.28 -1.40
C LYS A 50 -15.30 0.89 -0.85
N SER A 51 -14.48 0.18 -1.63
CA SER A 51 -13.15 -0.27 -1.20
C SER A 51 -12.16 0.87 -0.96
N ARG A 52 -12.44 2.07 -1.47
CA ARG A 52 -11.64 3.28 -1.20
C ARG A 52 -11.67 3.70 0.28
N GLY A 53 -12.72 3.32 1.02
CA GLY A 53 -12.88 3.67 2.43
C GLY A 53 -13.17 5.15 2.69
N ILE A 54 -13.56 5.91 1.66
CA ILE A 54 -13.88 7.35 1.73
C ILE A 54 -15.35 7.56 2.09
N PHE A 55 -16.20 6.62 1.68
CA PHE A 55 -17.65 6.72 1.80
C PHE A 55 -18.20 5.72 2.80
N ARG A 56 -19.10 6.18 3.67
CA ARG A 56 -19.89 5.34 4.58
C ARG A 56 -20.93 4.52 3.82
N SER A 57 -21.51 5.11 2.79
CA SER A 57 -22.56 4.51 1.98
C SER A 57 -22.37 4.89 0.51
N VAL A 58 -22.59 3.94 -0.38
CA VAL A 58 -22.64 4.13 -1.84
C VAL A 58 -23.86 3.38 -2.36
N LYS A 59 -24.82 4.11 -2.91
CA LYS A 59 -26.11 3.58 -3.36
C LYS A 59 -26.33 3.95 -4.83
N PRO A 60 -26.36 2.98 -5.75
CA PRO A 60 -26.76 3.20 -7.13
C PRO A 60 -28.30 3.21 -7.23
N ASN A 61 -28.83 4.06 -8.09
CA ASN A 61 -30.20 4.05 -8.54
C ASN A 61 -30.20 4.09 -10.08
N VAL A 62 -30.88 3.14 -10.71
CA VAL A 62 -30.94 3.06 -12.17
C VAL A 62 -32.37 3.37 -12.62
N SER A 63 -32.50 4.38 -13.45
CA SER A 63 -33.80 4.81 -14.01
C SER A 63 -33.76 4.74 -15.55
N ASN A 64 -34.94 4.85 -16.16
CA ASN A 64 -35.02 4.97 -17.61
C ASN A 64 -34.55 6.35 -18.04
N GLY A 65 -33.83 6.40 -19.15
CA GLY A 65 -33.36 7.63 -19.78
C GLY A 65 -34.41 8.21 -20.73
N SER A 66 -33.93 8.97 -21.70
CA SER A 66 -34.77 9.65 -22.71
C SER A 66 -35.48 8.67 -23.66
N SER A 67 -35.06 7.40 -23.70
CA SER A 67 -35.69 6.32 -24.45
C SER A 67 -35.67 5.00 -23.68
N ALA A 68 -36.43 4.00 -24.11
CA ALA A 68 -36.54 2.70 -23.47
C ALA A 68 -35.19 1.96 -23.39
N ASN A 69 -34.30 2.21 -24.37
CA ASN A 69 -32.99 1.57 -24.47
C ASN A 69 -31.87 2.38 -23.80
N LEU A 70 -32.20 3.45 -23.09
CA LEU A 70 -31.24 4.30 -22.37
C LEU A 70 -31.48 4.24 -20.86
N LYS A 71 -30.41 4.23 -20.07
CA LYS A 71 -30.44 4.25 -18.62
C LYS A 71 -29.66 5.43 -18.07
N VAL A 72 -30.22 6.05 -17.04
CA VAL A 72 -29.55 7.04 -16.20
C VAL A 72 -29.19 6.36 -14.88
N ILE A 73 -27.94 6.52 -14.46
CA ILE A 73 -27.40 5.95 -13.23
C ILE A 73 -27.10 7.09 -12.27
N ASP A 74 -27.82 7.14 -11.14
CA ASP A 74 -27.52 8.06 -10.05
C ASP A 74 -26.74 7.30 -8.96
N ILE A 75 -25.51 7.71 -8.69
CA ILE A 75 -24.68 7.15 -7.62
C ILE A 75 -24.68 8.15 -6.47
N THR A 76 -25.45 7.86 -5.43
CA THR A 76 -25.47 8.68 -4.21
C THR A 76 -24.44 8.16 -3.23
N VAL A 77 -23.49 9.00 -2.85
CA VAL A 77 -22.46 8.71 -1.85
C VAL A 77 -22.72 9.49 -0.57
N GLU A 78 -22.33 8.89 0.55
CA GLU A 78 -22.32 9.55 1.86
C GLU A 78 -20.87 9.51 2.37
N GLU A 79 -20.24 10.67 2.47
CA GLU A 79 -18.85 10.80 2.92
C GLU A 79 -18.70 10.47 4.41
N GLN A 80 -17.53 10.01 4.80
CA GLN A 80 -17.15 9.78 6.20
C GLN A 80 -15.79 10.41 6.50
N PRO A 81 -15.46 10.66 7.77
CA PRO A 81 -14.12 11.06 8.16
C PRO A 81 -13.08 10.06 7.64
N THR A 82 -12.04 10.55 6.97
CA THR A 82 -11.01 9.74 6.32
C THR A 82 -9.64 9.88 7.00
N GLY A 83 -9.54 10.85 7.93
CA GLY A 83 -8.36 11.07 8.76
C GLY A 83 -8.36 10.19 10.00
N GLU A 84 -7.22 9.61 10.31
CA GLU A 84 -6.97 8.80 11.49
C GLU A 84 -5.73 9.33 12.21
N VAL A 85 -5.81 9.47 13.54
CA VAL A 85 -4.66 9.77 14.39
C VAL A 85 -4.59 8.69 15.46
N ALA A 86 -3.45 8.03 15.55
CA ALA A 86 -3.18 7.04 16.58
C ALA A 86 -1.90 7.42 17.35
N ALA A 87 -1.94 7.27 18.67
CA ALA A 87 -0.78 7.38 19.53
C ALA A 87 -0.71 6.16 20.45
N GLY A 88 0.47 5.59 20.56
CA GLY A 88 0.73 4.44 21.41
C GLY A 88 1.92 4.67 22.32
N ALA A 89 1.88 4.09 23.51
CA ALA A 89 3.02 4.04 24.41
C ALA A 89 3.17 2.61 24.93
N GLY A 90 4.40 2.14 25.03
CA GLY A 90 4.73 0.80 25.49
C GLY A 90 5.96 0.78 26.39
N LEU A 91 6.09 -0.27 27.19
CA LEU A 91 7.29 -0.56 27.96
C LEU A 91 7.82 -1.92 27.52
N GLY A 92 9.08 -1.97 27.17
CA GLY A 92 9.80 -3.17 26.76
C GLY A 92 11.08 -3.38 27.55
N THR A 93 11.82 -4.41 27.20
CA THR A 93 13.13 -4.72 27.82
C THR A 93 14.16 -3.60 27.63
N ASN A 94 14.00 -2.80 26.55
CA ASN A 94 14.89 -1.69 26.21
C ASN A 94 14.40 -0.32 26.74
N GLY A 95 13.30 -0.30 27.53
CA GLY A 95 12.72 0.93 28.07
C GLY A 95 11.37 1.30 27.46
N GLY A 96 10.99 2.59 27.57
CA GLY A 96 9.75 3.11 27.00
C GLY A 96 9.84 3.32 25.51
N ALA A 97 8.71 3.09 24.81
CA ALA A 97 8.54 3.40 23.40
C ALA A 97 7.27 4.22 23.19
N LEU A 98 7.30 5.14 22.22
CA LEU A 98 6.17 5.95 21.78
C LEU A 98 6.02 5.77 20.27
N ALA A 99 4.79 5.65 19.82
CA ALA A 99 4.45 5.59 18.40
C ALA A 99 3.35 6.60 18.09
N PHE A 100 3.50 7.31 16.98
CA PHE A 100 2.50 8.24 16.44
C PHE A 100 2.25 7.87 14.98
N ASN A 101 0.99 7.77 14.63
CA ASN A 101 0.55 7.55 13.26
C ASN A 101 -0.53 8.57 12.92
N ILE A 102 -0.35 9.28 11.82
CA ILE A 102 -1.35 10.18 11.23
C ILE A 102 -1.56 9.71 9.81
N LYS A 103 -2.80 9.45 9.44
CA LYS A 103 -3.17 8.97 8.12
C LYS A 103 -4.39 9.71 7.61
N GLU A 104 -4.35 10.11 6.34
CA GLU A 104 -5.48 10.66 5.62
C GLU A 104 -5.68 9.86 4.32
N ASN A 105 -6.90 9.36 4.09
CA ASN A 105 -7.20 8.52 2.94
C ASN A 105 -7.84 9.27 1.77
N ASN A 106 -8.15 10.56 1.98
CA ASN A 106 -8.76 11.42 0.96
C ASN A 106 -8.13 12.82 0.97
N TRP A 107 -6.80 12.86 0.86
CA TRP A 107 -6.03 14.11 0.91
C TRP A 107 -6.53 15.11 -0.13
N LEU A 108 -6.92 16.30 0.34
CA LEU A 108 -7.50 17.39 -0.45
C LEU A 108 -8.75 17.00 -1.27
N GLY A 109 -9.48 15.96 -0.88
CA GLY A 109 -10.63 15.46 -1.63
C GLY A 109 -10.28 14.73 -2.93
N GLU A 110 -9.00 14.43 -3.16
CA GLU A 110 -8.52 13.81 -4.40
C GLU A 110 -8.39 12.28 -4.31
N GLY A 111 -8.90 11.66 -3.24
CA GLY A 111 -8.80 10.22 -3.02
C GLY A 111 -7.37 9.69 -2.84
N LYS A 112 -6.40 10.58 -2.73
CA LYS A 112 -5.01 10.25 -2.47
C LYS A 112 -4.80 10.01 -0.99
N LYS A 113 -3.81 9.19 -0.64
CA LYS A 113 -3.51 8.85 0.76
C LYS A 113 -2.19 9.47 1.16
N ILE A 114 -2.14 10.00 2.37
CA ILE A 114 -0.90 10.42 3.01
C ILE A 114 -0.83 9.79 4.40
N ALA A 115 0.34 9.32 4.78
CA ALA A 115 0.59 8.78 6.11
C ALA A 115 1.92 9.31 6.65
N PHE A 116 1.93 9.62 7.96
CA PHE A 116 3.12 9.97 8.73
C PHE A 116 3.21 9.01 9.90
N ASN A 117 4.34 8.33 10.01
CA ASN A 117 4.65 7.41 11.09
C ASN A 117 5.87 7.92 11.83
N VAL A 118 5.82 7.97 13.15
CA VAL A 118 6.96 8.29 14.02
C VAL A 118 7.01 7.28 15.14
N ASP A 119 8.12 6.54 15.22
CA ASP A 119 8.41 5.63 16.30
C ASP A 119 9.65 6.13 17.06
N LEU A 120 9.52 6.26 18.36
CA LEU A 120 10.56 6.73 19.26
C LEU A 120 10.72 5.73 20.40
N ASP A 121 11.93 5.25 20.60
CA ASP A 121 12.34 4.54 21.81
C ASP A 121 13.68 5.09 22.33
N LYS A 122 14.20 4.49 23.40
CA LYS A 122 15.45 4.94 24.04
C LYS A 122 16.65 4.91 23.07
N GLU A 123 16.63 4.04 22.09
CA GLU A 123 17.77 3.73 21.22
C GLU A 123 17.46 4.00 19.74
N SER A 124 16.21 4.33 19.39
CA SER A 124 15.85 4.60 18.02
C SER A 124 14.81 5.71 17.87
N LEU A 125 14.97 6.45 16.78
CA LEU A 125 13.98 7.38 16.25
C LEU A 125 13.77 7.05 14.78
N LYS A 126 12.53 6.73 14.42
CA LYS A 126 12.14 6.50 13.02
C LYS A 126 11.05 7.47 12.63
N GLY A 127 11.19 8.06 11.46
CA GLY A 127 10.18 8.90 10.82
C GLY A 127 9.96 8.41 9.40
N GLU A 128 8.69 8.31 8.98
CA GLU A 128 8.32 7.90 7.64
C GLU A 128 7.14 8.72 7.14
N MET A 129 7.20 9.14 5.90
CA MET A 129 6.09 9.74 5.17
C MET A 129 5.82 8.93 3.91
N ILE A 130 4.57 8.53 3.72
CA ILE A 130 4.11 7.81 2.53
C ILE A 130 3.00 8.61 1.87
N TYR A 131 3.12 8.83 0.57
CA TYR A 131 2.07 9.38 -0.27
C TYR A 131 1.69 8.34 -1.32
N THR A 132 0.40 8.04 -1.44
CA THR A 132 -0.13 7.06 -2.38
C THR A 132 -1.24 7.69 -3.24
N ASN A 133 -1.07 7.65 -4.55
CA ASN A 133 -2.17 7.80 -5.49
C ASN A 133 -2.61 6.39 -5.94
N PRO A 134 -3.74 5.87 -5.46
CA PRO A 134 -4.13 4.47 -5.69
C PRO A 134 -4.71 4.21 -7.07
N ASN A 135 -4.93 5.24 -7.88
CA ASN A 135 -5.46 5.14 -9.24
C ASN A 135 -4.95 6.35 -10.06
N TYR A 136 -3.63 6.40 -10.29
CA TYR A 136 -2.99 7.59 -10.88
C TYR A 136 -3.28 7.75 -12.38
N ASP A 137 -3.62 6.67 -13.05
CA ASP A 137 -3.86 6.61 -14.50
C ASP A 137 -5.30 6.23 -14.87
N PHE A 138 -6.20 6.15 -13.87
CA PHE A 138 -7.60 5.71 -14.00
C PHE A 138 -7.78 4.25 -14.47
N LEU A 139 -6.69 3.47 -14.54
CA LEU A 139 -6.71 2.04 -14.86
C LEU A 139 -6.63 1.16 -13.62
N GLY A 140 -6.57 1.76 -12.43
CA GLY A 140 -6.45 1.07 -11.15
C GLY A 140 -5.00 0.87 -10.71
N ASN A 141 -4.04 1.48 -11.40
CA ASN A 141 -2.64 1.40 -11.03
C ASN A 141 -2.31 2.40 -9.93
N SER A 142 -1.56 1.96 -8.92
CA SER A 142 -1.13 2.82 -7.82
C SER A 142 0.25 3.40 -8.06
N LEU A 143 0.47 4.63 -7.57
CA LEU A 143 1.78 5.28 -7.53
C LEU A 143 2.07 5.68 -6.08
N ASN A 144 3.21 5.26 -5.55
CA ASN A 144 3.62 5.48 -4.18
C ASN A 144 4.94 6.22 -4.13
N TYR A 145 5.03 7.21 -3.24
CA TYR A 145 6.26 7.88 -2.84
C TYR A 145 6.46 7.66 -1.35
N ALA A 146 7.66 7.29 -0.96
CA ALA A 146 8.02 7.12 0.44
C ALA A 146 9.35 7.83 0.73
N ILE A 147 9.39 8.52 1.86
CA ILE A 147 10.63 9.04 2.44
C ILE A 147 10.71 8.57 3.89
N SER A 148 11.88 8.18 4.33
CA SER A 148 12.08 7.76 5.71
C SER A 148 13.44 8.18 6.24
N SER A 149 13.48 8.35 7.56
CA SER A 149 14.71 8.56 8.33
C SER A 149 14.67 7.64 9.54
N SER A 150 15.76 6.94 9.79
CA SER A 150 15.91 6.05 10.93
C SER A 150 17.26 6.29 11.58
N GLN A 151 17.23 6.72 12.83
CA GLN A 151 18.42 6.82 13.69
C GLN A 151 18.37 5.71 14.72
N ASN A 152 19.44 4.94 14.85
CA ASN A 152 19.59 3.91 15.86
C ASN A 152 20.91 4.18 16.61
N SER A 153 20.84 4.30 17.92
CA SER A 153 22.01 4.47 18.79
C SER A 153 22.07 3.30 19.77
N LYS A 154 23.12 2.51 19.68
CA LYS A 154 23.37 1.34 20.52
C LYS A 154 24.69 1.51 21.26
N PRO A 155 24.75 2.38 22.30
CA PRO A 155 25.98 2.67 23.03
C PRO A 155 26.56 1.41 23.67
N ASP A 156 25.72 0.49 24.15
CA ASP A 156 26.19 -0.80 24.72
C ASP A 156 26.85 -1.73 23.71
N ARG A 157 26.70 -1.45 22.41
CA ARG A 157 27.33 -2.18 21.30
C ARG A 157 28.34 -1.34 20.55
N GLY A 158 28.54 -0.09 20.96
CA GLY A 158 29.51 0.84 20.43
C GLY A 158 29.21 1.35 19.03
N PHE A 159 27.93 1.52 18.62
CA PHE A 159 27.61 2.08 17.31
C PHE A 159 26.39 2.99 17.29
N GLU A 160 26.36 3.87 16.31
CA GLU A 160 25.23 4.68 15.90
C GLU A 160 25.09 4.58 14.38
N ASN A 161 23.84 4.51 13.90
CA ASN A 161 23.54 4.36 12.49
C ASN A 161 22.39 5.31 12.12
N ASN A 162 22.58 6.09 11.05
CA ASN A 162 21.60 7.02 10.51
C ASN A 162 21.30 6.63 9.06
N ILE A 163 20.06 6.19 8.81
CA ILE A 163 19.61 5.76 7.49
C ILE A 163 18.58 6.75 6.97
N TYR A 164 18.78 7.24 5.76
CA TYR A 164 17.81 8.07 5.02
C TYR A 164 17.44 7.34 3.75
N SER A 165 16.14 7.25 3.45
CA SER A 165 15.66 6.58 2.24
C SER A 165 14.60 7.41 1.55
N ALA A 166 14.61 7.39 0.22
CA ALA A 166 13.56 7.93 -0.61
C ALA A 166 13.28 6.96 -1.77
N GLY A 167 12.02 6.74 -2.09
CA GLY A 167 11.64 5.78 -3.12
C GLY A 167 10.34 6.14 -3.80
N VAL A 168 10.19 5.61 -5.01
CA VAL A 168 8.96 5.63 -5.79
C VAL A 168 8.66 4.23 -6.29
N SER A 169 7.39 3.85 -6.26
CA SER A 169 6.94 2.55 -6.77
C SER A 169 5.55 2.63 -7.36
N THR A 170 5.30 1.74 -8.33
CA THR A 170 3.98 1.53 -8.92
C THR A 170 3.55 0.08 -8.69
N SER A 171 2.25 -0.13 -8.51
CA SER A 171 1.68 -1.48 -8.38
C SER A 171 0.40 -1.56 -9.19
N PHE A 172 0.22 -2.67 -9.88
CA PHE A 172 -0.94 -2.92 -10.74
C PHE A 172 -1.32 -4.41 -10.74
N GLU A 173 -2.57 -4.68 -11.03
CA GLU A 173 -3.07 -6.03 -11.19
C GLU A 173 -2.72 -6.55 -12.60
N GLN A 174 -1.74 -7.47 -12.67
CA GLN A 174 -1.30 -8.06 -13.94
C GLN A 174 -2.28 -9.13 -14.44
N TYR A 175 -2.82 -9.93 -13.54
CA TYR A 175 -3.87 -10.92 -13.74
C TYR A 175 -4.77 -10.91 -12.51
N LYS A 176 -5.93 -11.52 -12.60
CA LYS A 176 -6.86 -11.64 -11.47
C LYS A 176 -6.13 -12.13 -10.22
N ASP A 177 -6.19 -11.33 -9.16
CA ASP A 177 -5.58 -11.57 -7.84
C ASP A 177 -4.03 -11.59 -7.84
N LEU A 178 -3.36 -11.36 -8.99
CA LEU A 178 -1.91 -11.26 -9.12
C LEU A 178 -1.49 -9.81 -9.35
N TYR A 179 -0.81 -9.25 -8.39
CA TYR A 179 -0.29 -7.87 -8.42
C TYR A 179 1.21 -7.89 -8.70
N ALA A 180 1.64 -7.03 -9.60
CA ALA A 180 3.04 -6.72 -9.85
C ALA A 180 3.38 -5.35 -9.27
N THR A 181 4.57 -5.23 -8.70
CA THR A 181 5.11 -3.97 -8.15
C THR A 181 6.49 -3.73 -8.71
N PHE A 182 6.75 -2.51 -9.14
CA PHE A 182 8.08 -2.04 -9.57
C PHE A 182 8.41 -0.75 -8.85
N GLY A 183 9.67 -0.57 -8.49
CA GLY A 183 10.09 0.63 -7.79
C GLY A 183 11.59 0.88 -7.91
N ILE A 184 11.97 2.08 -7.52
CA ILE A 184 13.35 2.48 -7.32
C ILE A 184 13.44 3.22 -5.99
N ALA A 185 14.50 2.96 -5.25
CA ALA A 185 14.76 3.62 -3.98
C ALA A 185 16.24 4.02 -3.90
N ALA A 186 16.50 5.18 -3.30
CA ALA A 186 17.82 5.62 -2.91
C ALA A 186 17.94 5.57 -1.38
N THR A 187 19.02 5.02 -0.87
CA THR A 187 19.30 4.92 0.57
C THR A 187 20.70 5.45 0.85
N HIS A 188 20.82 6.20 1.93
CA HIS A 188 22.10 6.64 2.48
C HIS A 188 22.18 6.18 3.93
N ASP A 189 23.22 5.46 4.27
CA ASP A 189 23.48 4.87 5.58
C ASP A 189 24.83 5.39 6.12
N ASP A 190 24.81 6.11 7.25
CA ASP A 190 26.01 6.60 7.96
C ASP A 190 26.16 5.80 9.27
N LEU A 191 27.05 4.80 9.24
CA LEU A 191 27.38 3.97 10.39
C LEU A 191 28.64 4.50 11.08
N ARG A 192 28.48 4.93 12.32
CA ARG A 192 29.55 5.39 13.21
C ARG A 192 29.80 4.36 14.30
N THR A 193 31.08 4.01 14.50
CA THR A 193 31.49 3.04 15.52
C THR A 193 32.38 3.70 16.56
N GLN A 194 32.24 3.29 17.81
CA GLN A 194 33.07 3.71 18.95
C GLN A 194 34.28 2.79 19.08
N ALA A 195 35.23 3.19 19.94
CA ALA A 195 36.48 2.45 20.13
C ALA A 195 36.29 1.03 20.70
N ASP A 196 35.21 0.81 21.44
CA ASP A 196 34.83 -0.47 22.06
C ASP A 196 33.94 -1.35 21.18
N ALA A 197 33.55 -0.87 19.98
CA ALA A 197 32.81 -1.68 19.02
C ALA A 197 33.59 -2.91 18.59
N SER A 198 32.88 -3.97 18.20
CA SER A 198 33.49 -5.19 17.66
C SER A 198 34.25 -4.90 16.37
N ASP A 199 35.32 -5.70 16.09
CA ASP A 199 36.12 -5.53 14.88
C ASP A 199 35.31 -5.68 13.59
N THR A 200 34.27 -6.53 13.60
CA THR A 200 33.34 -6.69 12.48
C THR A 200 32.55 -5.41 12.22
N LEU A 201 32.09 -4.73 13.26
CA LEU A 201 31.38 -3.44 13.14
C LEU A 201 32.34 -2.32 12.70
N LYS A 202 33.57 -2.28 13.23
CA LYS A 202 34.57 -1.30 12.81
C LYS A 202 34.92 -1.40 11.32
N LYS A 203 34.93 -2.60 10.74
CA LYS A 203 35.10 -2.80 9.29
C LYS A 203 33.92 -2.24 8.46
N GLN A 204 32.76 -2.09 9.06
CA GLN A 204 31.56 -1.54 8.42
C GLN A 204 31.38 -0.04 8.65
N HIS A 205 32.27 0.60 9.42
CA HIS A 205 32.25 2.05 9.67
C HIS A 205 32.33 2.84 8.37
N GLY A 206 31.49 3.87 8.26
CA GLY A 206 31.48 4.80 7.14
C GLY A 206 30.07 5.12 6.65
N ALA A 207 30.04 5.96 5.62
CA ALA A 207 28.82 6.34 4.94
C ALA A 207 28.74 5.59 3.61
N PHE A 208 27.58 4.99 3.35
CA PHE A 208 27.30 4.19 2.17
C PHE A 208 26.02 4.67 1.49
N SER A 209 26.06 4.71 0.18
CA SER A 209 24.88 5.07 -0.61
C SER A 209 24.54 3.96 -1.59
N GLU A 210 23.25 3.77 -1.80
CA GLU A 210 22.76 2.82 -2.78
C GLU A 210 21.54 3.35 -3.52
N ILE A 211 21.39 2.92 -4.76
CA ILE A 211 20.18 3.04 -5.56
C ILE A 211 19.77 1.61 -5.92
N THR A 212 18.59 1.22 -5.46
CA THR A 212 18.06 -0.14 -5.62
C THR A 212 16.84 -0.12 -6.52
N GLY A 213 16.84 -0.95 -7.56
CA GLY A 213 15.64 -1.30 -8.32
C GLY A 213 14.91 -2.42 -7.60
N ASN A 214 13.62 -2.26 -7.38
CA ASN A 214 12.80 -3.25 -6.71
C ASN A 214 11.71 -3.76 -7.65
N TYR A 215 11.49 -5.07 -7.66
CA TYR A 215 10.31 -5.64 -8.27
C TYR A 215 9.73 -6.74 -7.38
N GLY A 216 8.44 -6.94 -7.50
CA GLY A 216 7.75 -7.93 -6.70
C GLY A 216 6.45 -8.38 -7.32
N PHE A 217 6.00 -9.53 -6.83
CA PHE A 217 4.70 -10.11 -7.19
C PHE A 217 3.99 -10.54 -5.92
N SER A 218 2.67 -10.33 -5.89
CA SER A 218 1.83 -10.85 -4.82
C SER A 218 0.54 -11.44 -5.36
N VAL A 219 0.12 -12.54 -4.75
CA VAL A 219 -1.16 -13.20 -5.03
C VAL A 219 -1.98 -13.15 -3.75
N ASP A 220 -3.10 -12.44 -3.76
CA ASP A 220 -4.01 -12.33 -2.62
C ASP A 220 -5.33 -13.03 -2.92
N LYS A 221 -5.51 -14.21 -2.31
CA LYS A 221 -6.71 -15.04 -2.40
C LYS A 221 -7.46 -15.16 -1.08
N ARG A 222 -7.25 -14.20 -0.19
CA ARG A 222 -8.01 -14.15 1.06
C ARG A 222 -9.46 -13.78 0.80
N ASN A 223 -10.37 -14.34 1.56
CA ASN A 223 -11.80 -14.03 1.46
C ASN A 223 -12.11 -12.56 1.85
N ARG A 224 -11.26 -11.92 2.65
CA ARG A 224 -11.33 -10.50 3.05
C ARG A 224 -9.97 -10.00 3.50
N SER A 225 -9.70 -8.72 3.32
CA SER A 225 -8.41 -8.11 3.68
C SER A 225 -8.24 -7.93 5.18
N PHE A 226 -9.33 -7.59 5.89
CA PHE A 226 -9.35 -7.41 7.35
C PHE A 226 -9.91 -8.66 8.02
N MET A 227 -9.19 -9.19 9.01
CA MET A 227 -9.53 -10.41 9.75
C MET A 227 -9.92 -11.57 8.81
N PRO A 228 -9.04 -11.99 7.90
CA PRO A 228 -9.33 -13.09 6.98
C PRO A 228 -9.60 -14.38 7.74
N THR A 229 -10.59 -15.11 7.28
CA THR A 229 -10.96 -16.43 7.87
C THR A 229 -10.62 -17.59 6.95
N ASP A 230 -10.32 -17.30 5.68
CA ASP A 230 -9.97 -18.31 4.68
C ASP A 230 -9.08 -17.72 3.59
N GLY A 231 -8.30 -18.59 2.95
CA GLY A 231 -7.46 -18.25 1.82
C GLY A 231 -6.02 -17.95 2.18
N SER A 232 -5.28 -17.37 1.26
CA SER A 232 -3.86 -17.12 1.41
C SER A 232 -3.41 -15.83 0.73
N ILE A 233 -2.30 -15.28 1.21
CA ILE A 233 -1.55 -14.25 0.50
C ILE A 233 -0.09 -14.71 0.41
N LEU A 234 0.46 -14.63 -0.81
CA LEU A 234 1.85 -14.96 -1.13
C LEU A 234 2.49 -13.73 -1.73
N SER A 235 3.71 -13.40 -1.35
CA SER A 235 4.46 -12.32 -1.96
C SER A 235 5.93 -12.67 -2.11
N PHE A 236 6.51 -12.21 -3.20
CA PHE A 236 7.93 -12.22 -3.48
C PHE A 236 8.37 -10.82 -3.87
N ASN A 237 9.46 -10.33 -3.28
CA ASN A 237 10.07 -9.07 -3.65
C ASN A 237 11.57 -9.25 -3.76
N GLN A 238 12.16 -8.66 -4.79
CA GLN A 238 13.62 -8.65 -4.99
C GLN A 238 14.10 -7.21 -5.13
N GLY A 239 15.15 -6.88 -4.39
CA GLY A 239 15.92 -5.65 -4.53
C GLY A 239 17.23 -5.93 -5.27
N LEU A 240 17.44 -5.20 -6.38
CA LEU A 240 18.62 -5.28 -7.23
C LEU A 240 19.42 -3.98 -7.08
N PRO A 241 20.71 -4.01 -6.72
CA PRO A 241 21.52 -2.81 -6.68
C PRO A 241 21.74 -2.30 -8.10
N ILE A 242 21.28 -1.07 -8.39
CA ILE A 242 21.60 -0.33 -9.62
C ILE A 242 22.93 0.39 -9.45
N TYR A 243 23.12 1.00 -8.28
CA TYR A 243 24.34 1.57 -7.79
C TYR A 243 24.42 1.32 -6.28
N ALA A 244 25.58 0.86 -5.81
CA ALA A 244 25.79 0.69 -4.37
C ALA A 244 27.29 0.66 -4.06
N ASP A 245 27.69 1.29 -2.96
CA ASP A 245 29.05 1.19 -2.42
C ASP A 245 29.35 -0.24 -1.92
N LYS A 246 28.31 -0.94 -1.44
CA LYS A 246 28.35 -2.36 -1.06
C LYS A 246 27.15 -3.09 -1.69
N PRO A 247 27.28 -3.53 -2.95
CA PRO A 247 26.14 -4.10 -3.67
C PRO A 247 25.65 -5.40 -3.03
N THR A 248 24.35 -5.47 -2.75
CA THR A 248 23.70 -6.66 -2.20
C THR A 248 22.44 -6.98 -2.98
N LEU A 249 22.19 -8.27 -3.18
CA LEU A 249 20.93 -8.80 -3.69
C LEU A 249 20.06 -9.19 -2.50
N VAL A 250 18.87 -8.58 -2.41
CA VAL A 250 17.92 -8.87 -1.32
C VAL A 250 16.69 -9.55 -1.88
N ASN A 251 16.37 -10.75 -1.39
CA ASN A 251 15.13 -11.43 -1.72
C ASN A 251 14.26 -11.53 -0.46
N LYS A 252 12.99 -11.21 -0.60
CA LYS A 252 11.98 -11.32 0.47
C LYS A 252 10.82 -12.17 -0.03
N PHE A 253 10.54 -13.24 0.66
CA PHE A 253 9.39 -14.08 0.43
C PHE A 253 8.51 -14.08 1.68
N ALA A 254 7.21 -13.84 1.51
CA ALA A 254 6.25 -13.92 2.59
C ALA A 254 5.02 -14.73 2.15
N ALA A 255 4.53 -15.56 3.06
CA ALA A 255 3.32 -16.35 2.88
C ALA A 255 2.46 -16.29 4.12
N SER A 256 1.16 -16.10 3.98
CA SER A 256 0.20 -16.22 5.06
C SER A 256 -0.98 -17.04 4.59
N PHE A 257 -1.39 -18.00 5.40
CA PHE A 257 -2.49 -18.93 5.15
C PHE A 257 -3.49 -18.79 6.28
N TYR A 258 -4.76 -18.80 5.94
CA TYR A 258 -5.86 -18.68 6.89
C TYR A 258 -6.88 -19.79 6.61
N GLN A 259 -7.39 -20.40 7.67
CA GLN A 259 -8.43 -21.43 7.59
C GLN A 259 -9.31 -21.36 8.82
N ALA A 260 -10.60 -21.17 8.64
CA ALA A 260 -11.57 -21.31 9.71
C ALA A 260 -11.65 -22.77 10.16
N ILE A 261 -11.44 -23.03 11.44
CA ILE A 261 -11.65 -24.34 12.07
C ILE A 261 -13.12 -24.49 12.46
N ASN A 262 -13.71 -23.40 12.96
CA ASN A 262 -15.13 -23.25 13.25
C ASN A 262 -15.51 -21.77 13.24
N GLU A 263 -16.76 -21.43 13.57
CA GLU A 263 -17.28 -20.05 13.55
C GLU A 263 -16.49 -19.08 14.44
N ASN A 264 -15.82 -19.56 15.48
CA ASN A 264 -15.14 -18.76 16.49
C ASN A 264 -13.60 -18.86 16.43
N ILE A 265 -13.06 -19.83 15.69
CA ILE A 265 -11.63 -20.13 15.69
C ILE A 265 -11.11 -20.12 14.24
N VAL A 266 -10.11 -19.28 14.00
CA VAL A 266 -9.38 -19.24 12.73
C VAL A 266 -7.93 -19.63 12.99
N SER A 267 -7.43 -20.62 12.26
CA SER A 267 -6.00 -20.95 12.22
C SER A 267 -5.31 -20.01 11.24
N ALA A 268 -4.14 -19.49 11.63
CA ALA A 268 -3.29 -18.68 10.77
C ALA A 268 -1.85 -19.14 10.86
N ALA A 269 -1.23 -19.41 9.70
CA ALA A 269 0.19 -19.69 9.57
C ALA A 269 0.85 -18.59 8.75
N LYS A 270 1.99 -18.06 9.25
CA LYS A 270 2.76 -17.04 8.55
C LYS A 270 4.21 -17.48 8.42
N PHE A 271 4.76 -17.33 7.23
CA PHE A 271 6.14 -17.62 6.89
C PHE A 271 6.77 -16.40 6.25
N ASN A 272 7.99 -16.03 6.71
CA ASN A 272 8.78 -14.97 6.12
C ASN A 272 10.22 -15.48 5.94
N LEU A 273 10.78 -15.28 4.75
CA LEU A 273 12.16 -15.58 4.43
C LEU A 273 12.79 -14.36 3.77
N THR A 274 13.90 -13.92 4.32
CA THR A 274 14.75 -12.90 3.70
C THR A 274 16.12 -13.47 3.47
N THR A 275 16.63 -13.36 2.25
CA THR A 275 18.02 -13.69 1.92
C THR A 275 18.73 -12.43 1.44
N VAL A 276 19.96 -12.26 1.88
CA VAL A 276 20.87 -11.18 1.47
C VAL A 276 22.14 -11.82 0.97
N THR A 277 22.53 -11.48 -0.26
CA THR A 277 23.76 -12.00 -0.90
C THR A 277 24.61 -10.81 -1.31
N GLY A 278 25.83 -10.73 -0.81
CA GLY A 278 26.83 -9.77 -1.29
C GLY A 278 27.20 -10.07 -2.75
N LEU A 279 27.32 -9.05 -3.57
CA LEU A 279 27.70 -9.14 -4.98
C LEU A 279 29.11 -8.60 -5.25
N ALA A 280 29.75 -8.00 -4.24
CA ALA A 280 31.15 -7.65 -4.32
C ALA A 280 32.01 -8.88 -3.97
N ASP A 281 33.06 -9.11 -4.72
CA ASP A 281 34.11 -10.09 -4.35
C ASP A 281 34.72 -9.64 -3.01
N GLU A 282 34.81 -10.56 -2.05
CA GLU A 282 35.56 -10.36 -0.82
C GLU A 282 37.07 -10.41 -1.20
N ASP A 283 37.67 -9.24 -1.36
CA ASP A 283 39.14 -9.11 -1.40
C ASP A 283 39.74 -9.18 0.02
#